data_766318e3e185e6a177f71dd45aaa6647
#
_entry.id   766318e3e185e6a177f71dd45aaa6647
#
_cell.length_a   1.000
_cell.length_b   1.000
_cell.length_c   1.000
_cell.angle_alpha   90.00
_cell.angle_beta   90.00
_cell.angle_gamma   90.00
#
_symmetry.space_group_name_H-M   'P 1'
#
loop_
_entity.id
_entity.type
_entity.pdbx_description
1 polymer ?
#
loop_
_entity_poly.entity_id
_entity_poly.type
_entity_poly.pdbx_seq_one_letter_code
_entity_poly.pdbx_strand_id
1 'polypeptide(L)'
;MNLFAYTGGATCAAAKAGAAVTHVDASKGMVTWAKENAASSGLADAPIRWIVDDCVKFVEREIRRGNKYDAIIMDPPSYGRGPKGEIWKIEEKIHPFIKLCNQLLCD
;
A
#
# COMPACT_ATOMS: atom_id res chain seq x y z
N MET A 1 3.86 -3.56 4.59
CA MET A 1 2.95 -3.12 3.51
C MET A 1 2.40 -1.74 3.83
N ASN A 2 2.44 -0.84 2.87
CA ASN A 2 1.85 0.50 2.99
C ASN A 2 0.71 0.62 1.97
N LEU A 3 -0.52 0.71 2.46
CA LEU A 3 -1.73 0.80 1.64
C LEU A 3 -2.21 2.24 1.57
N PHE A 4 -2.80 2.63 0.44
CA PHE A 4 -3.15 4.03 0.16
C PHE A 4 -1.92 4.92 0.30
N ALA A 5 -0.83 4.47 -0.28
CA ALA A 5 0.51 4.94 0.08
C ALA A 5 0.86 6.34 -0.41
N TYR A 6 0.04 6.92 -1.28
CA TYR A 6 0.13 8.30 -1.76
C TYR A 6 1.53 8.63 -2.31
N THR A 7 2.16 9.70 -1.84
CA THR A 7 3.49 10.10 -2.31
C THR A 7 4.65 9.39 -1.60
N GLY A 8 4.34 8.43 -0.74
CA GLY A 8 5.33 7.51 -0.19
C GLY A 8 6.11 7.96 1.02
N GLY A 9 5.62 8.96 1.76
CA GLY A 9 6.32 9.41 2.97
C GLY A 9 6.54 8.28 3.98
N ALA A 10 5.49 7.51 4.28
CA ALA A 10 5.60 6.38 5.20
C ALA A 10 6.45 5.24 4.60
N THR A 11 6.36 5.03 3.29
CA THR A 11 7.21 4.05 2.59
C THR A 11 8.68 4.39 2.75
N CYS A 12 9.05 5.65 2.52
CA CYS A 12 10.43 6.11 2.66
C CYS A 12 10.93 5.98 4.10
N ALA A 13 10.10 6.35 5.07
CA ALA A 13 10.45 6.23 6.48
C ALA A 13 10.71 4.78 6.88
N ALA A 14 9.84 3.87 6.48
CA ALA A 14 9.98 2.44 6.76
C ALA A 14 11.21 1.84 6.08
N ALA A 15 11.43 2.16 4.81
CA ALA A 15 12.58 1.68 4.06
C ALA A 15 13.90 2.19 4.66
N LYS A 16 13.94 3.44 5.10
CA LYS A 16 15.10 4.04 5.74
C LYS A 16 15.43 3.34 7.06
N ALA A 17 14.41 2.84 7.75
CA ALA A 17 14.57 2.08 8.99
C ALA A 17 14.97 0.61 8.73
N GLY A 18 15.11 0.20 7.47
CA GLY A 18 15.57 -1.14 7.11
C GLY A 18 14.49 -2.13 6.72
N ALA A 19 13.24 -1.70 6.62
CA ALA A 19 12.14 -2.59 6.25
C ALA A 19 12.10 -2.85 4.74
N ALA A 20 11.68 -4.07 4.35
CA ALA A 20 11.26 -4.34 2.99
C ALA A 20 9.79 -3.90 2.87
N VAL A 21 9.48 -3.01 1.93
CA VAL A 21 8.18 -2.37 1.84
C VAL A 21 7.44 -2.78 0.58
N THR A 22 6.16 -3.10 0.70
CA THR A 22 5.24 -3.21 -0.42
C THR A 22 4.36 -1.96 -0.40
N HIS A 23 4.53 -1.11 -1.40
CA HIS A 23 3.87 0.18 -1.55
C HIS A 23 2.73 0.04 -2.54
N VAL A 24 1.50 0.27 -2.10
CA VAL A 24 0.30 0.08 -2.92
C VAL A 24 -0.52 1.35 -2.97
N ASP A 25 -0.79 1.81 -4.19
CA ASP A 25 -1.71 2.92 -4.43
C ASP A 25 -2.41 2.70 -5.77
N ALA A 26 -3.63 3.18 -5.87
CA ALA A 26 -4.44 3.02 -7.07
C ALA A 26 -4.02 3.97 -8.20
N SER A 27 -3.33 5.05 -7.88
CA SER A 27 -2.90 6.05 -8.85
C SER A 27 -1.49 5.78 -9.36
N LYS A 28 -1.37 5.52 -10.66
CA LYS A 28 -0.07 5.34 -11.30
C LYS A 28 0.82 6.58 -11.13
N GLY A 29 0.25 7.77 -11.26
CA GLY A 29 0.98 9.02 -11.08
C GLY A 29 1.54 9.17 -9.67
N MET A 30 0.77 8.79 -8.67
CA MET A 30 1.21 8.84 -7.28
C MET A 30 2.33 7.82 -7.01
N VAL A 31 2.22 6.61 -7.56
CA VAL A 31 3.27 5.59 -7.42
C VAL A 31 4.56 6.06 -8.09
N THR A 32 4.48 6.64 -9.27
CA THR A 32 5.64 7.20 -9.96
C THR A 32 6.29 8.31 -9.13
N TRP A 33 5.50 9.21 -8.60
CA TRP A 33 5.99 10.29 -7.75
C TRP A 33 6.64 9.75 -6.46
N ALA A 34 6.01 8.78 -5.82
CA ALA A 34 6.57 8.13 -4.63
C ALA A 34 7.93 7.49 -4.93
N LYS A 35 8.07 6.86 -6.09
CA LYS A 35 9.32 6.25 -6.53
C LYS A 35 10.42 7.31 -6.73
N GLU A 36 10.08 8.46 -7.29
CA GLU A 36 10.98 9.60 -7.43
C GLU A 36 11.39 10.15 -6.06
N ASN A 37 10.44 10.26 -5.12
CA ASN A 37 10.72 10.69 -3.76
C ASN A 37 11.68 9.75 -3.04
N ALA A 38 11.51 8.44 -3.23
CA ALA A 38 12.42 7.44 -2.67
C ALA A 38 13.83 7.60 -3.24
N ALA A 39 13.95 7.77 -4.53
CA ALA A 39 15.25 7.99 -5.18
C ALA A 39 15.93 9.26 -4.66
N SER A 40 15.18 10.36 -4.52
CA SER A 40 15.68 11.62 -3.97
C SER A 40 16.10 11.52 -2.51
N SER A 41 15.55 10.55 -1.80
CA SER A 41 15.88 10.29 -0.39
C SER A 41 17.01 9.27 -0.21
N GLY A 42 17.67 8.88 -1.29
CA GLY A 42 18.77 7.90 -1.26
C GLY A 42 18.30 6.46 -1.14
N LEU A 43 17.05 6.17 -1.50
CA LEU A 43 16.42 4.85 -1.34
C LEU A 43 16.17 4.14 -2.68
N ALA A 44 16.85 4.54 -3.75
CA ALA A 44 16.67 3.95 -5.08
C ALA A 44 16.91 2.43 -5.09
N ASP A 45 17.83 1.94 -4.27
CA ASP A 45 18.18 0.52 -4.19
C ASP A 45 17.53 -0.20 -3.00
N ALA A 46 16.66 0.47 -2.26
CA ALA A 46 15.97 -0.15 -1.13
C ALA A 46 14.96 -1.21 -1.62
N PRO A 47 14.69 -2.26 -0.83
CA PRO A 47 13.76 -3.32 -1.24
C PRO A 47 12.30 -2.87 -1.12
N ILE A 48 11.84 -2.12 -2.11
CA ILE A 48 10.48 -1.60 -2.19
C ILE A 48 9.81 -2.17 -3.43
N ARG A 49 8.67 -2.83 -3.25
CA ARG A 49 7.79 -3.24 -4.35
C ARG A 49 6.78 -2.13 -4.61
N TRP A 50 6.75 -1.63 -5.83
CA TRP A 50 5.86 -0.54 -6.24
C TRP A 50 4.66 -1.11 -6.99
N ILE A 51 3.48 -1.03 -6.38
CA ILE A 51 2.26 -1.65 -6.91
C ILE A 51 1.22 -0.58 -7.22
N VAL A 52 0.74 -0.58 -8.46
CA VAL A 52 -0.41 0.24 -8.90
C VAL A 52 -1.62 -0.67 -8.95
N ASP A 53 -2.46 -0.61 -7.93
CA ASP A 53 -3.67 -1.45 -7.86
C ASP A 53 -4.65 -0.87 -6.84
N ASP A 54 -5.89 -1.28 -6.95
CA ASP A 54 -6.87 -1.07 -5.90
C ASP A 54 -6.43 -1.84 -4.65
N CYS A 55 -6.38 -1.18 -3.51
CA CYS A 55 -5.85 -1.79 -2.28
C CYS A 55 -6.65 -3.01 -1.83
N VAL A 56 -7.97 -2.97 -1.96
CA VAL A 56 -8.83 -4.10 -1.58
C VAL A 56 -8.51 -5.31 -2.46
N LYS A 57 -8.44 -5.12 -3.76
CA LYS A 57 -8.11 -6.21 -4.70
C LYS A 57 -6.71 -6.76 -4.46
N PHE A 58 -5.75 -5.90 -4.18
CA PHE A 58 -4.39 -6.34 -3.90
C PHE A 58 -4.33 -7.19 -2.64
N VAL A 59 -4.99 -6.76 -1.57
CA VAL A 59 -5.04 -7.50 -0.31
C VAL A 59 -5.70 -8.87 -0.52
N GLU A 60 -6.83 -8.92 -1.21
CA GLU A 60 -7.52 -10.18 -1.53
C GLU A 60 -6.61 -11.14 -2.29
N ARG A 61 -5.87 -10.63 -3.27
CA ARG A 61 -4.93 -11.43 -4.06
C ARG A 61 -3.79 -11.98 -3.21
N GLU A 62 -3.24 -11.15 -2.30
CA GLU A 62 -2.15 -11.58 -1.41
C GLU A 62 -2.62 -12.64 -0.41
N ILE A 63 -3.86 -12.56 0.05
CA ILE A 63 -4.48 -13.61 0.88
C ILE A 63 -4.51 -14.93 0.11
N ARG A 64 -4.98 -14.90 -1.14
CA ARG A 64 -5.03 -16.11 -2.00
C ARG A 64 -3.64 -16.69 -2.26
N ARG A 65 -2.61 -15.85 -2.33
CA ARG A 65 -1.22 -16.30 -2.53
C ARG A 65 -0.56 -16.82 -1.27
N GLY A 66 -1.19 -16.63 -0.11
CA GLY A 66 -0.63 -17.05 1.16
C GLY A 66 0.52 -16.19 1.67
N ASN A 67 0.69 -14.99 1.12
CA ASN A 67 1.73 -14.06 1.57
C ASN A 67 1.35 -13.44 2.91
N LYS A 68 2.36 -13.22 3.76
CA LYS A 68 2.18 -12.63 5.08
C LYS A 68 3.10 -11.41 5.23
N TYR A 69 2.70 -10.51 6.12
CA TYR A 69 3.41 -9.26 6.38
C TYR A 69 3.58 -9.04 7.88
N ASP A 70 4.69 -8.45 8.27
CA ASP A 70 4.97 -8.15 9.68
C ASP A 70 4.14 -6.98 10.19
N ALA A 71 3.86 -6.01 9.31
CA ALA A 71 3.09 -4.82 9.65
C ALA A 71 2.38 -4.27 8.44
N ILE A 72 1.25 -3.62 8.67
CA ILE A 72 0.48 -2.93 7.63
C ILE A 72 0.21 -1.52 8.11
N ILE A 73 0.58 -0.53 7.29
CA ILE A 73 0.29 0.88 7.52
C ILE A 73 -0.73 1.30 6.48
N MET A 74 -1.72 2.10 6.87
CA MET A 74 -2.67 2.65 5.92
C MET A 74 -3.17 4.02 6.36
N ASP A 75 -3.43 4.87 5.38
CA ASP A 75 -4.05 6.17 5.58
C ASP A 75 -5.12 6.35 4.49
N PRO A 76 -6.25 5.63 4.62
CA PRO A 76 -7.26 5.63 3.57
C PRO A 76 -7.98 6.97 3.47
N PRO A 77 -8.31 7.42 2.24
CA PRO A 77 -9.11 8.63 2.06
C PRO A 77 -10.55 8.40 2.45
N SER A 78 -11.33 9.49 2.60
CA SER A 78 -12.77 9.36 2.81
C SER A 78 -13.45 8.78 1.57
N TYR A 79 -12.97 9.14 0.38
CA TYR A 79 -13.49 8.68 -0.91
C TYR A 79 -12.35 8.54 -1.90
N GLY A 80 -12.42 7.53 -2.76
CA GLY A 80 -11.45 7.34 -3.83
C GLY A 80 -11.95 6.41 -4.92
N ARG A 81 -11.21 6.37 -6.03
CA ARG A 81 -11.46 5.45 -7.15
C ARG A 81 -10.21 4.64 -7.45
N GLY A 82 -10.41 3.36 -7.74
CA GLY A 82 -9.34 2.49 -8.20
C GLY A 82 -9.06 2.66 -9.69
N PRO A 83 -7.99 2.04 -10.20
CA PRO A 83 -7.57 2.19 -11.60
C PRO A 83 -8.56 1.61 -12.60
N LYS A 84 -9.49 0.76 -12.16
CA LYS A 84 -10.52 0.15 -13.00
C LYS A 84 -11.93 0.61 -12.62
N GLY A 85 -12.06 1.78 -11.98
CA GLY A 85 -13.34 2.34 -11.58
C GLY A 85 -13.88 1.85 -10.25
N GLU A 86 -13.10 1.08 -9.48
CA GLU A 86 -13.49 0.66 -8.15
C GLU A 86 -13.76 1.88 -7.26
N ILE A 87 -14.78 1.81 -6.43
CA ILE A 87 -15.16 2.91 -5.55
C ILE A 87 -14.81 2.57 -4.11
N TRP A 88 -14.09 3.48 -3.46
CA TRP A 88 -13.78 3.41 -2.03
C TRP A 88 -14.54 4.51 -1.29
N LYS A 89 -15.29 4.10 -0.29
CA LYS A 89 -15.94 5.01 0.69
C LYS A 89 -15.59 4.49 2.08
N ILE A 90 -14.92 5.31 2.87
CA ILE A 90 -14.36 4.87 4.14
C ILE A 90 -15.43 4.36 5.10
N GLU A 91 -16.57 5.04 5.20
CA GLU A 91 -17.65 4.67 6.11
C GLU A 91 -18.27 3.30 5.80
N GLU A 92 -18.18 2.86 4.55
CA GLU A 92 -18.71 1.57 4.11
C GLU A 92 -17.67 0.46 4.07
N LYS A 93 -16.41 0.82 3.79
CA LYS A 93 -15.37 -0.14 3.42
C LYS A 93 -14.32 -0.41 4.49
N ILE A 94 -14.13 0.53 5.44
CA ILE A 94 -12.99 0.42 6.36
C ILE A 94 -13.06 -0.82 7.25
N HIS A 95 -14.22 -1.12 7.79
CA HIS A 95 -14.37 -2.25 8.70
C HIS A 95 -14.12 -3.61 8.02
N PRO A 96 -14.78 -3.93 6.90
CA PRO A 96 -14.48 -5.17 6.19
C PRO A 96 -13.05 -5.20 5.65
N PHE A 97 -12.48 -4.06 5.27
CA PHE A 97 -11.10 -4.00 4.79
C PHE A 97 -10.10 -4.34 5.89
N ILE A 98 -10.29 -3.82 7.10
CA ILE A 98 -9.41 -4.15 8.23
C ILE A 98 -9.47 -5.65 8.53
N LYS A 99 -10.64 -6.27 8.43
CA LYS A 99 -10.78 -7.72 8.60
C LYS A 99 -9.96 -8.49 7.56
N LEU A 100 -9.97 -8.04 6.31
CA LEU A 100 -9.15 -8.64 5.25
C LEU A 100 -7.66 -8.49 5.56
N CYS A 101 -7.23 -7.27 5.89
CA CYS A 101 -5.83 -6.98 6.20
C CYS A 101 -5.30 -7.83 7.36
N ASN A 102 -6.14 -8.08 8.35
CA ASN A 102 -5.76 -8.88 9.50
C ASN A 102 -5.35 -10.30 9.11
N GLN A 103 -5.88 -10.83 8.02
CA GLN A 103 -5.50 -12.15 7.51
C GLN A 103 -4.09 -12.18 6.92
N LEU A 104 -3.52 -11.02 6.60
CA LEU A 104 -2.17 -10.92 6.05
C LEU A 104 -1.10 -10.78 7.13
N LEU A 105 -1.47 -10.49 8.36
CA LEU A 105 -0.49 -10.28 9.41
C LEU A 105 0.11 -11.59 9.90
N CYS A 106 1.41 -11.58 10.14
CA CYS A 106 2.11 -12.68 10.80
C CYS A 106 1.62 -12.81 12.24
N ASP A 107 1.65 -14.01 12.76
CA ASP A 107 1.30 -14.29 14.15
C ASP A 107 2.36 -13.77 15.13
#